data_b91da0357de6295e647780dd88bf9204
#
_entry.id   b91da0357de6295e647780dd88bf9204
#
_cell.length_a   1.000
_cell.length_b   1.000
_cell.length_c   1.000
_cell.angle_alpha   90.00
_cell.angle_beta   90.00
_cell.angle_gamma   90.00
#
_symmetry.space_group_name_H-M   'P 1'
#
loop_
_entity.id
_entity.type
_entity.pdbx_description
1 polymer ?
#
loop_
_entity_poly.entity_id
_entity_poly.type
_entity_poly.pdbx_seq_one_letter_code
_entity_poly.pdbx_strand_id
1 'polypeptide(L)'
;MTYTFVPNVDPAAVVPASGILSRTLHNDDQNKVVQFTFAPGTELSAHTAPFPASIFIVRGEAELQLGDDKHDVSAGAFAQMPPKLEHAIRARTELVMLLIINKGARQ
;
A
#
# COMPACT_ATOMS: atom_id res chain seq x y z
N MET A 1 -2.21 11.86 25.72
CA MET A 1 -2.01 11.78 24.27
C MET A 1 -1.62 10.37 23.90
N THR A 2 -2.26 9.82 22.90
CA THR A 2 -1.93 8.49 22.40
C THR A 2 -1.29 8.61 21.03
N TYR A 3 -0.42 7.66 20.72
CA TYR A 3 0.26 7.61 19.44
C TYR A 3 0.50 6.16 19.02
N THR A 4 0.80 5.97 17.73
CA THR A 4 1.22 4.68 17.19
C THR A 4 2.70 4.75 16.85
N PHE A 5 3.46 3.76 17.29
CA PHE A 5 4.88 3.64 16.97
C PHE A 5 5.19 2.22 16.51
N VAL A 6 5.76 2.10 15.33
CA VAL A 6 6.19 0.82 14.78
C VAL A 6 7.69 0.92 14.52
N PRO A 7 8.52 0.22 15.30
CA PRO A 7 9.98 0.35 15.17
C PRO A 7 10.53 -0.15 13.85
N ASN A 8 9.84 -1.05 13.19
CA ASN A 8 10.26 -1.57 11.89
C ASN A 8 9.03 -2.01 11.09
N VAL A 9 8.80 -1.36 9.96
CA VAL A 9 7.67 -1.68 9.08
C VAL A 9 8.03 -2.73 8.03
N ASP A 10 9.27 -3.23 8.00
CA ASP A 10 9.68 -4.29 7.09
C ASP A 10 9.59 -5.65 7.81
N PRO A 11 8.47 -6.37 7.66
CA PRO A 11 8.25 -7.62 8.40
C PRO A 11 8.80 -8.81 7.63
N ALA A 12 10.10 -8.87 7.43
CA ALA A 12 10.74 -9.88 6.60
C ALA A 12 10.31 -11.31 6.93
N ALA A 13 9.93 -11.57 8.19
CA ALA A 13 9.54 -12.91 8.63
C ALA A 13 8.06 -13.25 8.35
N VAL A 14 7.25 -12.32 7.85
CA VAL A 14 5.81 -12.52 7.71
C VAL A 14 5.29 -12.39 6.28
N VAL A 15 6.18 -12.43 5.27
CA VAL A 15 5.73 -12.48 3.89
C VAL A 15 5.07 -13.84 3.65
N PRO A 16 3.83 -13.87 3.14
CA PRO A 16 3.12 -15.13 2.95
C PRO A 16 3.75 -15.98 1.85
N ALA A 17 3.57 -17.30 1.94
CA ALA A 17 4.02 -18.21 0.88
C ALA A 17 3.22 -18.00 -0.40
N SER A 18 1.97 -17.55 -0.28
CA SER A 18 1.10 -17.21 -1.39
C SER A 18 0.09 -16.15 -0.95
N GLY A 19 -0.40 -15.37 -1.91
CA GLY A 19 -1.42 -14.37 -1.63
C GLY A 19 -0.87 -13.11 -0.98
N ILE A 20 -1.76 -12.39 -0.31
CA ILE A 20 -1.51 -11.08 0.27
C ILE A 20 -1.97 -11.09 1.71
N LEU A 21 -1.14 -10.56 2.62
CA LEU A 21 -1.53 -10.29 4.00
C LEU A 21 -1.63 -8.79 4.20
N SER A 22 -2.57 -8.36 5.02
CA SER A 22 -2.68 -6.97 5.42
C SER A 22 -2.66 -6.85 6.93
N ARG A 23 -2.03 -5.79 7.43
CA ARG A 23 -1.98 -5.49 8.85
C ARG A 23 -2.24 -4.00 9.05
N THR A 24 -3.27 -3.67 9.80
CA THR A 24 -3.55 -2.27 10.14
C THR A 24 -2.58 -1.81 11.21
N LEU A 25 -1.80 -0.79 10.89
CA LEU A 25 -0.83 -0.22 11.83
C LEU A 25 -1.44 0.90 12.65
N HIS A 26 -2.37 1.64 12.07
CA HIS A 26 -3.02 2.77 12.71
C HIS A 26 -4.40 3.00 12.09
N ASN A 27 -5.39 3.32 12.91
CA ASN A 27 -6.72 3.64 12.42
C ASN A 27 -7.43 4.56 13.40
N ASP A 28 -7.69 5.79 12.97
CA ASP A 28 -8.48 6.77 13.72
C ASP A 28 -9.45 7.48 12.77
N ASP A 29 -10.06 8.56 13.24
CA ASP A 29 -11.06 9.29 12.44
C ASP A 29 -10.44 9.98 11.22
N GLN A 30 -9.15 10.27 11.25
CA GLN A 30 -8.46 11.03 10.21
C GLN A 30 -7.68 10.16 9.26
N ASN A 31 -6.97 9.15 9.79
CA ASN A 31 -6.03 8.38 8.99
C ASN A 31 -6.15 6.90 9.27
N LYS A 32 -5.89 6.11 8.22
CA LYS A 32 -5.71 4.68 8.35
C LYS A 32 -4.42 4.30 7.64
N VAL A 33 -3.55 3.56 8.30
CA VAL A 33 -2.31 3.08 7.72
C VAL A 33 -2.34 1.56 7.73
N VAL A 34 -2.20 0.97 6.55
CA VAL A 34 -2.23 -0.48 6.36
C VAL A 34 -0.92 -0.92 5.72
N GLN A 35 -0.33 -1.96 6.27
CA GLN A 35 0.83 -2.60 5.69
C GLN A 35 0.36 -3.82 4.91
N PHE A 36 0.75 -3.90 3.64
CA PHE A 36 0.48 -5.06 2.79
C PHE A 36 1.77 -5.80 2.51
N THR A 37 1.72 -7.12 2.59
CA THR A 37 2.82 -7.99 2.17
C THR A 37 2.31 -8.96 1.13
N PHE A 38 3.03 -9.05 0.01
CA PHE A 38 2.62 -9.82 -1.16
C PHE A 38 3.63 -10.92 -1.44
N ALA A 39 3.14 -12.12 -1.65
CA ALA A 39 3.96 -13.16 -2.27
C ALA A 39 4.27 -12.79 -3.73
N PRO A 40 5.42 -13.22 -4.29
CA PRO A 40 5.73 -12.94 -5.69
C PRO A 40 4.61 -13.36 -6.63
N GLY A 41 4.30 -12.53 -7.60
CA GLY A 41 3.29 -12.80 -8.62
C GLY A 41 1.86 -12.51 -8.22
N THR A 42 1.61 -12.07 -6.99
CA THR A 42 0.24 -11.74 -6.56
C THR A 42 -0.12 -10.32 -6.98
N GLU A 43 -1.42 -10.12 -7.19
CA GLU A 43 -1.95 -8.86 -7.71
C GLU A 43 -3.12 -8.40 -6.86
N LEU A 44 -3.14 -7.09 -6.57
CA LEU A 44 -4.32 -6.41 -6.06
C LEU A 44 -4.97 -5.74 -7.26
N SER A 45 -6.11 -6.29 -7.69
CA SER A 45 -6.78 -5.90 -8.94
C SER A 45 -7.21 -4.45 -8.96
N ALA A 46 -7.42 -3.92 -10.16
CA ALA A 46 -7.86 -2.55 -10.35
C ALA A 46 -9.16 -2.27 -9.59
N HIS A 47 -9.14 -1.20 -8.82
CA HIS A 47 -10.28 -0.76 -8.02
C HIS A 47 -10.13 0.74 -7.72
N THR A 48 -11.20 1.31 -7.15
CA THR A 48 -11.21 2.71 -6.73
C THR A 48 -11.49 2.79 -5.23
N ALA A 49 -11.15 3.90 -4.63
CA ALA A 49 -11.44 4.16 -3.23
C ALA A 49 -12.00 5.58 -3.06
N PRO A 50 -12.85 5.83 -2.05
CA PRO A 50 -13.50 7.13 -1.90
C PRO A 50 -12.62 8.21 -1.28
N PHE A 51 -11.45 7.86 -0.76
CA PHE A 51 -10.56 8.79 -0.05
C PHE A 51 -9.24 8.93 -0.77
N PRO A 52 -8.55 10.08 -0.61
CA PRO A 52 -7.17 10.17 -1.08
C PRO A 52 -6.30 9.19 -0.31
N ALA A 53 -5.31 8.64 -0.98
CA ALA A 53 -4.42 7.67 -0.37
C ALA A 53 -3.02 7.78 -0.96
N SER A 54 -2.04 7.36 -0.17
CA SER A 54 -0.64 7.31 -0.62
C SER A 54 -0.13 5.90 -0.53
N ILE A 55 0.68 5.52 -1.50
CA ILE A 55 1.40 4.24 -1.51
C ILE A 55 2.88 4.53 -1.35
N PHE A 56 3.53 3.78 -0.45
CA PHE A 56 4.98 3.82 -0.28
C PHE A 56 5.51 2.40 -0.33
N ILE A 57 6.47 2.14 -1.22
CA ILE A 57 7.09 0.82 -1.36
C ILE A 57 8.26 0.73 -0.39
N VAL A 58 8.15 -0.19 0.56
CA VAL A 58 9.17 -0.41 1.59
C VAL A 58 10.24 -1.36 1.09
N ARG A 59 9.83 -2.45 0.40
CA ARG A 59 10.75 -3.49 -0.06
C ARG A 59 10.12 -4.22 -1.26
N GLY A 60 10.96 -4.60 -2.20
CA GLY A 60 10.55 -5.40 -3.34
C GLY A 60 10.31 -4.60 -4.60
N GLU A 61 9.81 -5.29 -5.64
CA GLU A 61 9.56 -4.72 -6.96
C GLU A 61 8.15 -5.07 -7.42
N ALA A 62 7.51 -4.13 -8.10
CA ALA A 62 6.13 -4.29 -8.53
C ALA A 62 5.83 -3.44 -9.77
N GLU A 63 4.69 -3.75 -10.41
CA GLU A 63 4.10 -2.88 -11.41
C GLU A 63 2.92 -2.19 -10.75
N LEU A 64 2.93 -0.84 -10.74
CA LEU A 64 1.88 -0.03 -10.17
C LEU A 64 1.12 0.66 -11.30
N GLN A 65 -0.19 0.45 -11.36
CA GLN A 65 -1.06 1.10 -12.31
C GLN A 65 -1.82 2.23 -11.62
N LEU A 66 -1.72 3.43 -12.18
CA LEU A 66 -2.42 4.63 -11.70
C LEU A 66 -3.22 5.19 -12.87
N GLY A 67 -4.54 4.97 -12.87
CA GLY A 67 -5.35 5.28 -14.04
C GLY A 67 -4.87 4.46 -15.24
N ASP A 68 -4.51 5.13 -16.32
CA ASP A 68 -3.99 4.48 -17.52
C ASP A 68 -2.46 4.32 -17.50
N ASP A 69 -1.79 4.88 -16.51
CA ASP A 69 -0.33 4.87 -16.45
C ASP A 69 0.16 3.64 -15.69
N LYS A 70 1.19 2.99 -16.22
CA LYS A 70 1.85 1.86 -15.57
C LYS A 70 3.29 2.23 -15.23
N HIS A 71 3.69 1.96 -14.00
CA HIS A 71 5.01 2.30 -13.49
C HIS A 71 5.68 1.07 -12.91
N ASP A 72 6.94 0.85 -13.26
CA ASP A 72 7.78 -0.10 -12.55
C ASP A 72 8.29 0.58 -11.29
N VAL A 73 8.02 -0.02 -10.15
CA VAL A 73 8.37 0.57 -8.85
C VAL A 73 9.21 -0.38 -8.03
N SER A 74 10.02 0.20 -7.15
CA SER A 74 10.86 -0.55 -6.22
C SER A 74 10.94 0.21 -4.90
N ALA A 75 11.71 -0.32 -3.94
CA ALA A 75 11.84 0.29 -2.62
C ALA A 75 12.12 1.79 -2.70
N GLY A 76 11.37 2.58 -1.96
CA GLY A 76 11.46 4.03 -1.93
C GLY A 76 10.47 4.75 -2.84
N ALA A 77 9.75 4.04 -3.72
CA ALA A 77 8.75 4.67 -4.58
C ALA A 77 7.56 5.15 -3.76
N PHE A 78 7.02 6.28 -4.16
CA PHE A 78 5.88 6.92 -3.50
C PHE A 78 4.88 7.41 -4.54
N ALA A 79 3.59 7.20 -4.26
CA ALA A 79 2.51 7.73 -5.10
C ALA A 79 1.41 8.31 -4.22
N GLN A 80 0.92 9.50 -4.61
CA GLN A 80 -0.26 10.11 -4.02
C GLN A 80 -1.41 9.96 -5.00
N MET A 81 -2.53 9.42 -4.53
CA MET A 81 -3.70 9.16 -5.36
C MET A 81 -4.87 10.01 -4.89
N PRO A 82 -5.55 10.73 -5.82
CA PRO A 82 -6.80 11.41 -5.47
C PRO A 82 -7.92 10.38 -5.25
N PRO A 83 -9.03 10.81 -4.63
CA PRO A 83 -10.21 9.94 -4.52
C PRO A 83 -10.64 9.42 -5.89
N LYS A 84 -11.11 8.19 -5.94
CA LYS A 84 -11.70 7.54 -7.12
C LYS A 84 -10.74 7.26 -8.27
N LEU A 85 -9.43 7.48 -8.09
CA LEU A 85 -8.46 7.06 -9.09
C LEU A 85 -8.43 5.53 -9.14
N GLU A 86 -8.65 4.95 -10.33
CA GLU A 86 -8.49 3.51 -10.50
C GLU A 86 -7.01 3.15 -10.40
N HIS A 87 -6.71 2.15 -9.60
CA HIS A 87 -5.33 1.74 -9.39
C HIS A 87 -5.24 0.24 -9.12
N ALA A 88 -4.08 -0.33 -9.43
CA ALA A 88 -3.77 -1.74 -9.24
C ALA A 88 -2.29 -1.90 -8.96
N ILE A 89 -1.91 -2.99 -8.30
CA ILE A 89 -0.50 -3.29 -8.09
C ILE A 89 -0.27 -4.79 -8.21
N ARG A 90 0.81 -5.17 -8.89
CA ARG A 90 1.22 -6.55 -9.09
C ARG A 90 2.65 -6.73 -8.61
N ALA A 91 2.83 -7.58 -7.63
CA ALA A 91 4.15 -7.88 -7.07
C ALA A 91 4.95 -8.76 -8.02
N ARG A 92 6.18 -8.35 -8.35
CA ARG A 92 7.11 -9.18 -9.11
C ARG A 92 7.98 -10.03 -8.19
N THR A 93 8.31 -9.49 -7.04
CA THR A 93 9.04 -10.17 -5.98
C THR A 93 8.19 -10.14 -4.72
N GLU A 94 8.71 -10.64 -3.62
CA GLU A 94 8.12 -10.33 -2.32
C GLU A 94 8.04 -8.82 -2.20
N LEU A 95 6.87 -8.33 -1.78
CA LEU A 95 6.61 -6.90 -1.75
C LEU A 95 6.04 -6.49 -0.40
N VAL A 96 6.60 -5.43 0.15
CA VAL A 96 6.08 -4.79 1.35
C VAL A 96 5.75 -3.35 1.00
N MET A 97 4.49 -2.96 1.21
CA MET A 97 4.08 -1.57 0.96
C MET A 97 3.21 -1.04 2.08
N LEU A 98 3.23 0.27 2.25
CA LEU A 98 2.31 0.98 3.14
C LEU A 98 1.26 1.67 2.28
N LEU A 99 0.01 1.57 2.72
CA LEU A 99 -1.10 2.34 2.19
C LEU A 99 -1.57 3.28 3.29
N ILE A 100 -1.54 4.58 3.00
CA ILE A 100 -1.94 5.61 3.95
C ILE A 100 -3.19 6.27 3.41
N ILE A 101 -4.32 6.08 4.11
CA ILE A 101 -5.62 6.58 3.69
C ILE A 101 -5.96 7.80 4.54
N ASN A 102 -6.28 8.92 3.90
CA ASN A 102 -6.69 10.15 4.57
C ASN A 102 -8.22 10.24 4.58
N LYS A 103 -8.84 9.70 5.64
CA LYS A 103 -10.29 9.66 5.79
C LYS A 103 -10.88 11.01 6.17
N GLY A 104 -10.06 11.90 6.73
CA GLY A 104 -10.50 13.23 7.14
C GLY A 104 -10.50 14.26 6.03
N ALA A 105 -10.04 13.90 4.83
CA ALA A 105 -9.99 14.84 3.71
C ALA A 105 -11.39 15.18 3.22
N ARG A 106 -11.59 16.44 2.88
CA ARG A 106 -12.83 16.91 2.27
C ARG A 106 -12.78 16.71 0.75
N GLN A 107 -13.92 16.34 0.21
CA GLN A 107 -14.09 16.16 -1.24
C GLN A 107 -14.61 17.45 -1.89
#